data_11cffc49bba62d8613eb10aeeca30b17
#
_entry.id   11cffc49bba62d8613eb10aeeca30b17
#
_cell.length_a   1.000
_cell.length_b   1.000
_cell.length_c   1.000
_cell.angle_alpha   90.00
_cell.angle_beta   90.00
_cell.angle_gamma   90.00
#
_symmetry.space_group_name_H-M   'P 1'
#
loop_
_entity.id
_entity.type
_entity.pdbx_description
1 polymer ?
#
loop_
_entity_poly.entity_id
_entity_poly.type
_entity_poly.pdbx_seq_one_letter_code
_entity_poly.pdbx_strand_id
1 'polypeptide(L)'
;MQKVIDIKDGVTRMPAWRMRQPVNFELLKGENLAIVGPNGGGKSMFVDILIGRHPLLGDNPKYDFSPTDKELVSDNIKYIAFRDTYGGDNDRTYFLQQRWNQTEIDEATVTARQKLDEAYRLAGDDTPERQLLKKHIYELFHLETVLDKYVIMLSSGELRKLMLASSIFAAPKVLIIDNPFIGLDAETRSQLNDLLKTMIDDGTMQIVIVLSKNDDIPEFISHVVEVKDMVVGPKTSLSQYRDSLEAVPPHVLTDDKRQAIISLPHTTRDYHSNEVVNMNAVSIRYGERTILKELSWQVMNGERWALSGQNGAGKSTLLSLVCADNPQSYACDISLFGYKRGSGESIWDIKKHIGYVSPEMHRAYHRDIKALKIVASGLSDTVGLYMKPDEEQTARCLFWMNVFGVGDKAETSFLKMSDGEQRLVLLLSLIHI
;
A
#
# COMPACT_ATOMS: atom_id res chain seq x y z
N MET A 1 28.68 -22.68 -3.92
CA MET A 1 27.44 -22.14 -4.49
C MET A 1 27.67 -20.69 -4.85
N GLN A 2 27.17 -20.21 -5.98
CA GLN A 2 27.34 -18.81 -6.42
C GLN A 2 26.57 -17.88 -5.49
N LYS A 3 27.25 -16.84 -4.96
CA LYS A 3 26.63 -15.82 -4.11
C LYS A 3 26.21 -14.65 -5.01
N VAL A 4 24.92 -14.52 -5.24
CA VAL A 4 24.36 -13.44 -6.06
C VAL A 4 24.52 -12.09 -5.37
N ILE A 5 24.33 -12.07 -4.04
CA ILE A 5 24.59 -10.93 -3.17
C ILE A 5 25.35 -11.43 -1.95
N ASP A 6 26.46 -10.79 -1.57
CA ASP A 6 27.23 -11.10 -0.36
C ASP A 6 27.55 -9.79 0.39
N ILE A 7 27.04 -9.66 1.60
CA ILE A 7 27.21 -8.52 2.50
C ILE A 7 27.84 -8.99 3.80
N LYS A 8 28.98 -8.42 4.15
CA LYS A 8 29.69 -8.72 5.40
C LYS A 8 29.85 -7.43 6.20
N ASP A 9 29.41 -7.48 7.46
CA ASP A 9 29.50 -6.38 8.41
C ASP A 9 29.03 -5.03 7.84
N GLY A 10 27.94 -5.09 7.06
CA GLY A 10 27.39 -3.94 6.34
C GLY A 10 26.81 -2.90 7.27
N VAL A 11 27.45 -1.73 7.34
CA VAL A 11 26.97 -0.55 8.09
C VAL A 11 26.92 0.63 7.14
N THR A 12 25.75 1.22 6.95
CA THR A 12 25.61 2.39 6.07
C THR A 12 26.40 3.59 6.61
N ARG A 13 27.01 4.34 5.69
CA ARG A 13 27.86 5.48 6.04
C ARG A 13 27.07 6.57 6.75
N MET A 14 25.84 6.84 6.30
CA MET A 14 24.98 7.86 6.91
C MET A 14 24.19 7.29 8.12
N PRO A 15 24.27 7.93 9.30
CA PRO A 15 23.61 7.43 10.51
C PRO A 15 22.09 7.23 10.39
N ALA A 16 21.41 8.10 9.63
CA ALA A 16 19.96 8.04 9.44
C ALA A 16 19.49 6.76 8.71
N TRP A 17 20.38 6.06 8.02
CA TRP A 17 20.10 4.84 7.22
C TRP A 17 20.74 3.60 7.83
N ARG A 18 21.16 3.64 9.10
CA ARG A 18 21.82 2.51 9.76
C ARG A 18 20.81 1.55 10.36
N MET A 19 21.04 0.27 10.10
CA MET A 19 20.46 -0.78 10.94
C MET A 19 21.08 -0.74 12.33
N ARG A 20 20.40 -1.26 13.35
CA ARG A 20 20.92 -1.30 14.74
C ARG A 20 22.14 -2.20 14.91
N GLN A 21 22.27 -3.19 14.03
CA GLN A 21 23.39 -4.11 14.00
C GLN A 21 24.00 -4.14 12.59
N PRO A 22 25.29 -4.45 12.44
CA PRO A 22 25.88 -4.69 11.13
C PRO A 22 25.14 -5.79 10.39
N VAL A 23 24.91 -5.60 9.09
CA VAL A 23 24.18 -6.55 8.27
C VAL A 23 25.16 -7.59 7.72
N ASN A 24 24.88 -8.86 8.04
CA ASN A 24 25.55 -10.01 7.45
C ASN A 24 24.50 -10.82 6.68
N PHE A 25 24.61 -10.87 5.36
CA PHE A 25 23.61 -11.51 4.53
C PHE A 25 24.19 -12.03 3.23
N GLU A 26 23.72 -13.19 2.80
CA GLU A 26 24.02 -13.74 1.47
C GLU A 26 22.74 -14.24 0.79
N LEU A 27 22.62 -13.93 -0.51
CA LEU A 27 21.63 -14.54 -1.40
C LEU A 27 22.37 -15.49 -2.35
N LEU A 28 22.02 -16.76 -2.30
CA LEU A 28 22.63 -17.76 -3.19
C LEU A 28 21.80 -17.91 -4.45
N LYS A 29 22.44 -18.34 -5.53
CA LYS A 29 21.75 -18.62 -6.79
C LYS A 29 20.70 -19.70 -6.61
N GLY A 30 19.48 -19.43 -7.10
CA GLY A 30 18.31 -20.31 -7.00
C GLY A 30 17.51 -20.14 -5.71
N GLU A 31 17.95 -19.32 -4.75
CA GLU A 31 17.14 -18.99 -3.58
C GLU A 31 16.11 -17.90 -3.91
N ASN A 32 14.86 -18.14 -3.52
CA ASN A 32 13.81 -17.13 -3.52
C ASN A 32 13.49 -16.75 -2.07
N LEU A 33 13.47 -15.44 -1.79
CA LEU A 33 13.50 -14.92 -0.45
C LEU A 33 12.22 -14.16 -0.10
N ALA A 34 11.71 -14.35 1.12
CA ALA A 34 10.75 -13.41 1.73
C ALA A 34 11.46 -12.60 2.83
N ILE A 35 11.37 -11.28 2.75
CA ILE A 35 11.75 -10.35 3.82
C ILE A 35 10.46 -9.98 4.56
N VAL A 36 10.33 -10.43 5.79
CA VAL A 36 9.12 -10.27 6.59
C VAL A 36 9.38 -9.41 7.81
N GLY A 37 8.33 -8.87 8.40
CA GLY A 37 8.42 -8.12 9.66
C GLY A 37 7.42 -6.98 9.75
N PRO A 38 7.27 -6.37 10.92
CA PRO A 38 6.31 -5.29 11.14
C PRO A 38 6.63 -4.04 10.31
N ASN A 39 5.62 -3.21 10.12
CA ASN A 39 5.84 -1.89 9.55
C ASN A 39 6.80 -1.08 10.47
N GLY A 40 7.71 -0.34 9.86
CA GLY A 40 8.77 0.38 10.61
C GLY A 40 9.92 -0.50 11.10
N GLY A 41 9.86 -1.82 10.92
CA GLY A 41 10.91 -2.76 11.37
C GLY A 41 12.26 -2.64 10.65
N GLY A 42 12.36 -1.86 9.55
CA GLY A 42 13.61 -1.64 8.81
C GLY A 42 13.71 -2.40 7.47
N LYS A 43 12.64 -3.08 7.02
CA LYS A 43 12.64 -3.87 5.78
C LYS A 43 13.13 -3.08 4.56
N SER A 44 12.61 -1.88 4.35
CA SER A 44 13.00 -1.05 3.20
C SER A 44 14.47 -0.60 3.29
N MET A 45 14.98 -0.33 4.51
CA MET A 45 16.40 -0.02 4.70
C MET A 45 17.29 -1.23 4.41
N PHE A 46 16.86 -2.40 4.79
CA PHE A 46 17.56 -3.63 4.43
C PHE A 46 17.59 -3.83 2.90
N VAL A 47 16.45 -3.62 2.22
CA VAL A 47 16.39 -3.66 0.75
C VAL A 47 17.32 -2.61 0.14
N ASP A 48 17.37 -1.38 0.64
CA ASP A 48 18.28 -0.33 0.15
C ASP A 48 19.76 -0.73 0.31
N ILE A 49 20.11 -1.50 1.35
CA ILE A 49 21.45 -2.09 1.50
C ILE A 49 21.66 -3.20 0.46
N LEU A 50 20.68 -4.09 0.26
CA LEU A 50 20.77 -5.19 -0.72
C LEU A 50 21.00 -4.70 -2.14
N ILE A 51 20.38 -3.59 -2.53
CA ILE A 51 20.53 -3.01 -3.89
C ILE A 51 21.69 -2.01 -4.00
N GLY A 52 22.47 -1.82 -2.93
CA GLY A 52 23.62 -0.91 -2.93
C GLY A 52 23.28 0.58 -3.05
N ARG A 53 22.05 0.97 -2.66
CA ARG A 53 21.61 2.38 -2.75
C ARG A 53 22.42 3.32 -1.89
N HIS A 54 22.92 2.84 -0.75
CA HIS A 54 23.71 3.62 0.20
C HIS A 54 25.11 3.02 0.36
N PRO A 55 26.18 3.83 0.29
CA PRO A 55 27.54 3.34 0.50
C PRO A 55 27.72 2.86 1.96
N LEU A 56 28.45 1.76 2.12
CA LEU A 56 28.77 1.20 3.43
C LEU A 56 30.09 1.76 4.00
N LEU A 57 30.27 1.61 5.30
CA LEU A 57 31.54 1.75 5.99
C LEU A 57 32.30 0.43 5.79
N GLY A 58 33.48 0.47 5.19
CA GLY A 58 34.21 -0.74 4.81
C GLY A 58 33.83 -1.24 3.43
N ASP A 59 33.69 -2.55 3.26
CA ASP A 59 33.40 -3.16 1.96
C ASP A 59 31.94 -2.93 1.55
N ASN A 60 31.71 -2.51 0.31
CA ASN A 60 30.38 -2.47 -0.28
C ASN A 60 29.86 -3.89 -0.54
N PRO A 61 28.53 -4.08 -0.74
CA PRO A 61 27.97 -5.34 -1.14
C PRO A 61 28.67 -5.91 -2.38
N LYS A 62 28.99 -7.19 -2.38
CA LYS A 62 29.55 -7.89 -3.54
C LYS A 62 28.45 -8.57 -4.30
N TYR A 63 28.48 -8.46 -5.63
CA TYR A 63 27.46 -9.01 -6.52
C TYR A 63 28.11 -9.94 -7.55
N ASP A 64 27.46 -11.09 -7.79
CA ASP A 64 27.79 -11.98 -8.89
C ASP A 64 26.51 -12.43 -9.59
N PHE A 65 26.22 -11.78 -10.71
CA PHE A 65 25.03 -12.06 -11.52
C PHE A 65 25.32 -13.01 -12.69
N SER A 66 26.47 -13.65 -12.72
CA SER A 66 26.90 -14.51 -13.85
C SER A 66 25.92 -15.67 -14.09
N PRO A 67 25.66 -16.02 -15.39
CA PRO A 67 26.10 -15.33 -16.59
C PRO A 67 25.18 -14.12 -16.93
N THR A 68 25.78 -12.99 -17.26
CA THR A 68 25.05 -11.81 -17.75
C THR A 68 26.04 -10.88 -18.47
N ASP A 69 25.55 -10.16 -19.47
CA ASP A 69 26.30 -9.09 -20.15
C ASP A 69 26.02 -7.71 -19.50
N LYS A 70 25.14 -7.65 -18.49
CA LYS A 70 24.77 -6.43 -17.78
C LYS A 70 25.74 -6.19 -16.61
N GLU A 71 26.48 -5.08 -16.66
CA GLU A 71 27.48 -4.74 -15.64
C GLU A 71 26.93 -4.05 -14.42
N LEU A 72 25.86 -3.25 -14.58
CA LEU A 72 25.31 -2.44 -13.49
C LEU A 72 24.40 -3.25 -12.57
N VAL A 73 24.46 -2.97 -11.27
CA VAL A 73 23.57 -3.56 -10.27
C VAL A 73 22.10 -3.19 -10.60
N SER A 74 21.84 -1.96 -11.02
CA SER A 74 20.52 -1.46 -11.40
C SER A 74 19.88 -2.19 -12.59
N ASP A 75 20.67 -2.83 -13.42
CA ASP A 75 20.19 -3.60 -14.57
C ASP A 75 19.90 -5.06 -14.21
N ASN A 76 20.62 -5.56 -13.20
CA ASN A 76 20.47 -6.92 -12.70
C ASN A 76 19.49 -7.06 -11.54
N ILE A 77 19.31 -6.00 -10.74
CA ILE A 77 18.32 -5.96 -9.66
C ILE A 77 17.27 -4.90 -9.98
N LYS A 78 15.99 -5.28 -10.02
CA LYS A 78 14.89 -4.33 -10.05
C LYS A 78 14.13 -4.38 -8.72
N TYR A 79 13.92 -3.21 -8.14
CA TYR A 79 13.13 -3.05 -6.92
C TYR A 79 11.86 -2.28 -7.20
N ILE A 80 10.73 -2.91 -6.93
CA ILE A 80 9.41 -2.32 -7.03
C ILE A 80 8.93 -2.03 -5.61
N ALA A 81 9.05 -0.78 -5.18
CA ALA A 81 8.33 -0.29 -4.03
C ALA A 81 7.02 0.34 -4.53
N PHE A 82 5.90 -0.23 -4.17
CA PHE A 82 4.59 0.37 -4.45
C PHE A 82 4.31 1.57 -3.51
N ARG A 83 5.34 2.32 -3.17
CA ARG A 83 5.19 3.69 -2.69
C ARG A 83 4.77 4.48 -3.91
N ASP A 84 3.66 5.20 -3.80
CA ASP A 84 3.11 6.01 -4.88
C ASP A 84 4.05 7.18 -5.24
N THR A 85 5.16 6.88 -5.83
CA THR A 85 6.07 7.85 -6.43
C THR A 85 5.75 7.95 -7.91
N TYR A 86 4.85 8.85 -8.24
CA TYR A 86 4.78 9.40 -9.58
C TYR A 86 5.97 10.33 -9.75
N GLY A 87 6.94 9.99 -10.60
CA GLY A 87 8.06 10.89 -10.92
C GLY A 87 9.01 11.20 -9.75
N GLY A 88 10.04 12.00 -10.00
CA GLY A 88 10.96 12.50 -8.99
C GLY A 88 10.28 13.44 -7.97
N ASP A 89 10.95 13.70 -6.86
CA ASP A 89 10.42 14.43 -5.69
C ASP A 89 9.78 15.82 -5.99
N ASN A 90 10.02 16.39 -7.16
CA ASN A 90 9.50 17.72 -7.56
C ASN A 90 8.13 17.68 -8.28
N ASP A 91 7.66 16.51 -8.73
CA ASP A 91 6.50 16.42 -9.63
C ASP A 91 5.16 16.14 -8.91
N ARG A 92 5.16 15.83 -7.62
CA ARG A 92 3.96 15.37 -6.90
C ARG A 92 2.79 16.36 -6.90
N THR A 93 3.07 17.65 -6.71
CA THR A 93 2.02 18.68 -6.65
C THR A 93 1.52 19.06 -8.04
N TYR A 94 2.41 19.07 -9.01
CA TYR A 94 2.11 19.36 -10.42
C TYR A 94 1.24 18.26 -11.04
N PHE A 95 1.54 16.99 -10.82
CA PHE A 95 0.76 15.85 -11.30
C PHE A 95 -0.66 15.76 -10.72
N LEU A 96 -0.85 16.10 -9.45
CA LEU A 96 -2.19 16.14 -8.85
C LEU A 96 -3.06 17.22 -9.49
N GLN A 97 -2.52 18.38 -9.80
CA GLN A 97 -3.24 19.44 -10.49
C GLN A 97 -3.55 19.07 -11.94
N GLN A 98 -2.62 18.47 -12.67
CA GLN A 98 -2.84 18.01 -14.06
C GLN A 98 -3.90 16.91 -14.17
N ARG A 99 -4.02 16.03 -13.17
CA ARG A 99 -5.06 14.99 -13.13
C ARG A 99 -6.49 15.59 -13.12
N TRP A 100 -6.66 16.78 -12.57
CA TRP A 100 -7.95 17.47 -12.48
C TRP A 100 -8.16 18.46 -13.62
N ASN A 101 -7.08 19.07 -14.12
CA ASN A 101 -7.09 20.01 -15.26
C ASN A 101 -6.61 19.29 -16.52
N GLN A 102 -7.52 18.59 -17.20
CA GLN A 102 -7.21 17.81 -18.42
C GLN A 102 -6.78 18.68 -19.64
N THR A 103 -6.73 19.99 -19.51
CA THR A 103 -6.49 20.94 -20.61
C THR A 103 -5.01 21.24 -20.88
N GLU A 104 -4.09 20.86 -19.97
CA GLU A 104 -2.65 21.13 -20.13
C GLU A 104 -1.81 19.89 -19.78
N ILE A 105 -1.96 18.83 -20.57
CA ILE A 105 -1.04 17.70 -20.48
C ILE A 105 0.22 18.06 -21.25
N ASP A 106 1.37 18.08 -20.57
CA ASP A 106 2.67 18.29 -21.21
C ASP A 106 2.91 17.23 -22.29
N GLU A 107 3.36 17.65 -23.48
CA GLU A 107 3.73 16.74 -24.58
C GLU A 107 4.80 15.72 -24.19
N ALA A 108 5.59 15.98 -23.13
CA ALA A 108 6.58 15.06 -22.56
C ALA A 108 5.96 13.96 -21.71
N THR A 109 4.64 13.97 -21.43
CA THR A 109 4.00 12.96 -20.58
C THR A 109 3.91 11.62 -21.29
N VAL A 110 4.54 10.59 -20.71
CA VAL A 110 4.60 9.25 -21.29
C VAL A 110 3.28 8.48 -21.10
N THR A 111 2.91 7.71 -22.13
CA THR A 111 1.80 6.75 -22.04
C THR A 111 2.25 5.44 -21.39
N ALA A 112 1.30 4.62 -20.94
CA ALA A 112 1.59 3.29 -20.42
C ALA A 112 2.29 2.42 -21.48
N ARG A 113 1.86 2.52 -22.75
CA ARG A 113 2.47 1.82 -23.89
C ARG A 113 3.94 2.20 -24.05
N GLN A 114 4.24 3.50 -24.11
CA GLN A 114 5.63 3.98 -24.28
C GLN A 114 6.53 3.47 -23.17
N LYS A 115 6.07 3.48 -21.92
CA LYS A 115 6.83 2.98 -20.77
C LYS A 115 7.10 1.48 -20.85
N LEU A 116 6.12 0.69 -21.27
CA LEU A 116 6.27 -0.77 -21.42
C LEU A 116 7.17 -1.12 -22.60
N ASP A 117 7.01 -0.46 -23.74
CA ASP A 117 7.80 -0.71 -24.94
C ASP A 117 9.27 -0.28 -24.72
N GLU A 118 9.52 0.78 -23.96
CA GLU A 118 10.87 1.17 -23.58
C GLU A 118 11.54 0.09 -22.70
N ALA A 119 10.85 -0.37 -21.64
CA ALA A 119 11.38 -1.42 -20.76
C ALA A 119 11.63 -2.73 -21.53
N TYR A 120 10.71 -3.09 -22.43
CA TYR A 120 10.83 -4.28 -23.28
C TYR A 120 12.04 -4.18 -24.23
N ARG A 121 12.22 -3.04 -24.91
CA ARG A 121 13.31 -2.79 -25.86
C ARG A 121 14.69 -2.77 -25.19
N LEU A 122 14.79 -2.14 -24.01
CA LEU A 122 16.08 -2.04 -23.28
C LEU A 122 16.55 -3.39 -22.73
N ALA A 123 15.70 -4.38 -22.61
CA ALA A 123 16.06 -5.68 -22.03
C ALA A 123 16.68 -6.66 -23.05
N GLY A 124 16.64 -6.38 -24.35
CA GLY A 124 17.25 -7.21 -25.40
C GLY A 124 16.36 -7.32 -26.64
N ASP A 125 16.74 -8.24 -27.53
CA ASP A 125 16.10 -8.45 -28.83
C ASP A 125 14.68 -9.00 -28.71
N ASP A 126 13.86 -8.74 -29.72
CA ASP A 126 12.46 -9.19 -29.81
C ASP A 126 12.40 -10.66 -30.26
N THR A 127 12.55 -11.59 -29.31
CA THR A 127 12.47 -13.03 -29.59
C THR A 127 11.03 -13.55 -29.49
N PRO A 128 10.70 -14.70 -30.13
CA PRO A 128 9.38 -15.30 -30.02
C PRO A 128 8.94 -15.57 -28.58
N GLU A 129 9.88 -16.00 -27.72
CA GLU A 129 9.61 -16.26 -26.29
C GLU A 129 9.25 -14.96 -25.56
N ARG A 130 9.95 -13.87 -25.84
CA ARG A 130 9.67 -12.56 -25.26
C ARG A 130 8.36 -11.99 -25.76
N GLN A 131 8.00 -12.20 -27.00
CA GLN A 131 6.69 -11.81 -27.56
C GLN A 131 5.56 -12.57 -26.85
N LEU A 132 5.74 -13.88 -26.62
CA LEU A 132 4.77 -14.69 -25.89
C LEU A 132 4.62 -14.21 -24.45
N LEU A 133 5.72 -13.92 -23.76
CA LEU A 133 5.73 -13.33 -22.42
C LEU A 133 5.01 -11.97 -22.40
N LYS A 134 5.28 -11.09 -23.38
CA LYS A 134 4.60 -9.80 -23.51
C LYS A 134 3.09 -9.97 -23.63
N LYS A 135 2.65 -10.87 -24.51
CA LYS A 135 1.23 -11.17 -24.69
C LYS A 135 0.60 -11.69 -23.39
N HIS A 136 1.24 -12.66 -22.74
CA HIS A 136 0.74 -13.22 -21.49
C HIS A 136 0.62 -12.16 -20.38
N ILE A 137 1.60 -11.27 -20.23
CA ILE A 137 1.56 -10.19 -19.24
C ILE A 137 0.46 -9.17 -19.57
N TYR A 138 0.22 -8.87 -20.85
CA TYR A 138 -0.86 -7.97 -21.25
C TYR A 138 -2.23 -8.55 -20.87
N GLU A 139 -2.45 -9.83 -21.16
CA GLU A 139 -3.68 -10.57 -20.80
C GLU A 139 -3.84 -10.65 -19.27
N LEU A 140 -2.79 -11.06 -18.55
CA LEU A 140 -2.77 -11.22 -17.09
C LEU A 140 -3.19 -9.94 -16.35
N PHE A 141 -2.63 -8.81 -16.74
CA PHE A 141 -2.90 -7.55 -16.07
C PHE A 141 -4.01 -6.73 -16.72
N HIS A 142 -4.63 -7.21 -17.80
CA HIS A 142 -5.62 -6.48 -18.60
C HIS A 142 -5.11 -5.12 -19.05
N LEU A 143 -3.86 -5.07 -19.52
CA LEU A 143 -3.17 -3.80 -19.84
C LEU A 143 -3.70 -3.13 -21.11
N GLU A 144 -4.31 -3.85 -22.03
CA GLU A 144 -4.82 -3.34 -23.32
C GLU A 144 -5.74 -2.13 -23.14
N THR A 145 -6.54 -2.13 -22.08
CA THR A 145 -7.49 -1.03 -21.78
C THR A 145 -6.82 0.26 -21.28
N VAL A 146 -5.53 0.19 -20.91
CA VAL A 146 -4.80 1.30 -20.30
C VAL A 146 -3.57 1.74 -21.08
N LEU A 147 -3.20 1.04 -22.16
CA LEU A 147 -1.98 1.29 -22.94
C LEU A 147 -1.88 2.73 -23.45
N ASP A 148 -3.00 3.30 -23.89
CA ASP A 148 -3.04 4.64 -24.48
C ASP A 148 -3.33 5.75 -23.44
N LYS A 149 -3.51 5.36 -22.17
CA LYS A 149 -3.61 6.34 -21.08
C LYS A 149 -2.23 6.86 -20.70
N TYR A 150 -2.17 8.13 -20.35
CA TYR A 150 -0.98 8.69 -19.71
C TYR A 150 -0.76 8.03 -18.33
N VAL A 151 0.50 7.77 -17.97
CA VAL A 151 0.84 7.12 -16.69
C VAL A 151 0.27 7.85 -15.49
N ILE A 152 0.22 9.19 -15.54
CA ILE A 152 -0.36 10.05 -14.49
C ILE A 152 -1.87 9.87 -14.31
N MET A 153 -2.58 9.37 -15.34
CA MET A 153 -4.04 9.16 -15.31
C MET A 153 -4.44 7.76 -14.83
N LEU A 154 -3.47 6.90 -14.59
CA LEU A 154 -3.73 5.54 -14.10
C LEU A 154 -4.23 5.56 -12.66
N SER A 155 -5.18 4.70 -12.36
CA SER A 155 -5.55 4.39 -10.97
C SER A 155 -4.36 3.72 -10.26
N SER A 156 -4.36 3.72 -8.93
CA SER A 156 -3.28 3.06 -8.15
C SER A 156 -3.12 1.58 -8.51
N GLY A 157 -4.21 0.88 -8.79
CA GLY A 157 -4.18 -0.53 -9.23
C GLY A 157 -3.58 -0.68 -10.64
N GLU A 158 -4.01 0.14 -11.61
CA GLU A 158 -3.48 0.14 -12.97
C GLU A 158 -1.98 0.48 -13.00
N LEU A 159 -1.56 1.47 -12.20
CA LEU A 159 -0.15 1.84 -12.09
C LEU A 159 0.70 0.69 -11.54
N ARG A 160 0.22 -0.02 -10.52
CA ARG A 160 0.92 -1.19 -9.95
C ARG A 160 1.12 -2.30 -10.98
N LYS A 161 0.06 -2.62 -11.73
CA LYS A 161 0.12 -3.59 -12.82
C LYS A 161 1.12 -3.16 -13.89
N LEU A 162 1.13 -1.87 -14.25
CA LEU A 162 2.10 -1.31 -15.18
C LEU A 162 3.54 -1.42 -14.68
N MET A 163 3.79 -1.10 -13.41
CA MET A 163 5.13 -1.19 -12.80
C MET A 163 5.63 -2.63 -12.74
N LEU A 164 4.77 -3.59 -12.38
CA LEU A 164 5.09 -5.02 -12.40
C LEU A 164 5.47 -5.46 -13.82
N ALA A 165 4.61 -5.19 -14.80
CA ALA A 165 4.85 -5.53 -16.19
C ALA A 165 6.18 -4.94 -16.71
N SER A 166 6.41 -3.66 -16.48
CA SER A 166 7.64 -2.96 -16.88
C SER A 166 8.89 -3.60 -16.24
N SER A 167 8.82 -3.98 -14.97
CA SER A 167 9.96 -4.59 -14.28
C SER A 167 10.22 -6.03 -14.73
N ILE A 168 9.18 -6.79 -15.05
CA ILE A 168 9.33 -8.13 -15.64
C ILE A 168 9.92 -8.03 -17.04
N PHE A 169 9.47 -7.07 -17.87
CA PHE A 169 10.03 -6.86 -19.20
C PHE A 169 11.50 -6.47 -19.20
N ALA A 170 11.98 -5.79 -18.14
CA ALA A 170 13.40 -5.47 -17.99
C ALA A 170 14.29 -6.70 -17.76
N ALA A 171 13.70 -7.88 -17.55
CA ALA A 171 14.38 -9.17 -17.36
C ALA A 171 15.58 -9.09 -16.38
N PRO A 172 15.38 -8.67 -15.13
CA PRO A 172 16.43 -8.61 -14.12
C PRO A 172 16.83 -10.02 -13.67
N LYS A 173 18.03 -10.18 -13.11
CA LYS A 173 18.43 -11.44 -12.45
C LYS A 173 17.75 -11.60 -11.09
N VAL A 174 17.49 -10.48 -10.39
CA VAL A 174 16.79 -10.45 -9.12
C VAL A 174 15.68 -9.41 -9.19
N LEU A 175 14.47 -9.83 -8.95
CA LEU A 175 13.30 -8.94 -8.83
C LEU A 175 12.86 -8.85 -7.38
N ILE A 176 12.97 -7.67 -6.79
CA ILE A 176 12.52 -7.38 -5.42
C ILE A 176 11.18 -6.67 -5.49
N ILE A 177 10.15 -7.21 -4.85
CA ILE A 177 8.80 -6.67 -4.90
C ILE A 177 8.31 -6.39 -3.47
N ASP A 178 8.01 -5.13 -3.18
CA ASP A 178 7.47 -4.72 -1.87
C ASP A 178 5.94 -4.82 -1.87
N ASN A 179 5.40 -5.74 -1.06
CA ASN A 179 3.97 -5.99 -0.91
C ASN A 179 3.23 -6.22 -2.26
N PRO A 180 3.61 -7.25 -3.04
CA PRO A 180 3.12 -7.47 -4.41
C PRO A 180 1.59 -7.64 -4.50
N PHE A 181 0.96 -8.11 -3.44
CA PHE A 181 -0.45 -8.51 -3.43
C PHE A 181 -1.42 -7.41 -2.99
N ILE A 182 -0.92 -6.28 -2.50
CA ILE A 182 -1.78 -5.18 -2.07
C ILE A 182 -2.51 -4.58 -3.28
N GLY A 183 -3.85 -4.52 -3.19
CA GLY A 183 -4.71 -3.95 -4.23
C GLY A 183 -4.97 -4.85 -5.44
N LEU A 184 -4.50 -6.09 -5.40
CA LEU A 184 -4.91 -7.13 -6.36
C LEU A 184 -6.12 -7.89 -5.81
N ASP A 185 -7.05 -8.25 -6.70
CA ASP A 185 -8.11 -9.21 -6.38
C ASP A 185 -7.55 -10.64 -6.32
N ALA A 186 -8.34 -11.57 -5.80
CA ALA A 186 -7.89 -12.94 -5.55
C ALA A 186 -7.45 -13.67 -6.83
N GLU A 187 -8.14 -13.42 -7.95
CA GLU A 187 -7.82 -14.00 -9.24
C GLU A 187 -6.49 -13.48 -9.79
N THR A 188 -6.33 -12.14 -9.85
CA THR A 188 -5.08 -11.52 -10.30
C THR A 188 -3.90 -11.91 -9.40
N ARG A 189 -4.12 -12.08 -8.08
CA ARG A 189 -3.11 -12.54 -7.15
C ARG A 189 -2.66 -13.97 -7.45
N SER A 190 -3.60 -14.90 -7.71
CA SER A 190 -3.28 -16.27 -8.08
C SER A 190 -2.47 -16.32 -9.37
N GLN A 191 -2.93 -15.62 -10.38
CA GLN A 191 -2.27 -15.56 -11.69
C GLN A 191 -0.87 -14.93 -11.60
N LEU A 192 -0.67 -13.90 -10.75
CA LEU A 192 0.66 -13.33 -10.51
C LEU A 192 1.59 -14.36 -9.85
N ASN A 193 1.10 -15.11 -8.86
CA ASN A 193 1.88 -16.16 -8.23
C ASN A 193 2.32 -17.23 -9.22
N ASP A 194 1.41 -17.66 -10.11
CA ASP A 194 1.69 -18.67 -11.15
C ASP A 194 2.72 -18.16 -12.15
N LEU A 195 2.62 -16.89 -12.56
CA LEU A 195 3.60 -16.24 -13.43
C LEU A 195 4.98 -16.20 -12.78
N LEU A 196 5.07 -15.70 -11.53
CA LEU A 196 6.34 -15.61 -10.82
C LEU A 196 6.97 -16.99 -10.63
N LYS A 197 6.16 -18.01 -10.32
CA LYS A 197 6.60 -19.39 -10.20
C LYS A 197 7.17 -19.92 -11.54
N THR A 198 6.49 -19.68 -12.64
CA THR A 198 6.98 -20.08 -13.98
C THR A 198 8.35 -19.46 -14.27
N MET A 199 8.54 -18.15 -13.97
CA MET A 199 9.81 -17.47 -14.19
C MET A 199 10.94 -18.01 -13.30
N ILE A 200 10.61 -18.47 -12.09
CA ILE A 200 11.55 -19.12 -11.18
C ILE A 200 11.95 -20.50 -11.73
N ASP A 201 10.96 -21.29 -12.13
CA ASP A 201 11.16 -22.67 -12.62
C ASP A 201 11.99 -22.69 -13.93
N ASP A 202 11.83 -21.69 -14.77
CA ASP A 202 12.65 -21.46 -15.98
C ASP A 202 14.08 -20.99 -15.66
N GLY A 203 14.40 -20.68 -14.41
CA GLY A 203 15.70 -20.20 -13.97
C GLY A 203 16.08 -18.81 -14.50
N THR A 204 15.12 -18.07 -15.03
CA THR A 204 15.34 -16.76 -15.65
C THR A 204 15.55 -15.66 -14.61
N MET A 205 14.97 -15.81 -13.40
CA MET A 205 14.92 -14.76 -12.40
C MET A 205 14.85 -15.34 -10.99
N GLN A 206 15.44 -14.65 -10.02
CA GLN A 206 15.21 -14.90 -8.60
C GLN A 206 14.26 -13.85 -8.03
N ILE A 207 13.37 -14.25 -7.14
CA ILE A 207 12.35 -13.38 -6.56
C ILE A 207 12.67 -13.11 -5.09
N VAL A 208 12.61 -11.83 -4.71
CA VAL A 208 12.63 -11.38 -3.32
C VAL A 208 11.33 -10.64 -3.06
N ILE A 209 10.54 -11.12 -2.11
CA ILE A 209 9.28 -10.49 -1.72
C ILE A 209 9.42 -9.85 -0.36
N VAL A 210 8.99 -8.59 -0.23
CA VAL A 210 8.95 -7.90 1.06
C VAL A 210 7.50 -7.86 1.54
N LEU A 211 7.24 -8.40 2.73
CA LEU A 211 5.89 -8.55 3.26
C LEU A 211 5.78 -7.97 4.67
N SER A 212 4.60 -7.44 4.97
CA SER A 212 4.25 -6.96 6.32
C SER A 212 3.45 -7.99 7.12
N LYS A 213 2.96 -9.05 6.46
CA LYS A 213 2.19 -10.15 7.05
C LYS A 213 2.76 -11.49 6.61
N ASN A 214 2.76 -12.44 7.52
CA ASN A 214 3.31 -13.76 7.27
C ASN A 214 2.40 -14.67 6.43
N ASP A 215 1.07 -14.43 6.49
CA ASP A 215 0.05 -15.23 5.79
C ASP A 215 0.12 -15.11 4.26
N ASP A 216 0.87 -14.13 3.77
CA ASP A 216 0.97 -13.81 2.36
C ASP A 216 2.22 -14.41 1.68
N ILE A 217 3.02 -15.24 2.38
CA ILE A 217 4.26 -15.82 1.83
C ILE A 217 3.90 -16.94 0.83
N PRO A 218 4.23 -16.75 -0.47
CA PRO A 218 3.98 -17.78 -1.49
C PRO A 218 4.83 -19.05 -1.27
N GLU A 219 4.32 -20.18 -1.77
CA GLU A 219 5.00 -21.46 -1.61
C GLU A 219 6.30 -21.60 -2.41
N PHE A 220 6.51 -20.81 -3.45
CA PHE A 220 7.75 -20.79 -4.21
C PHE A 220 8.90 -20.12 -3.48
N ILE A 221 8.67 -19.49 -2.34
CA ILE A 221 9.73 -18.92 -1.48
C ILE A 221 10.47 -20.04 -0.79
N SER A 222 11.78 -20.05 -0.91
CA SER A 222 12.65 -21.05 -0.28
C SER A 222 13.13 -20.64 1.11
N HIS A 223 13.41 -19.36 1.32
CA HIS A 223 13.99 -18.81 2.53
C HIS A 223 13.28 -17.55 3.01
N VAL A 224 13.36 -17.31 4.31
CA VAL A 224 12.76 -16.15 4.97
C VAL A 224 13.82 -15.44 5.82
N VAL A 225 13.77 -14.12 5.81
CA VAL A 225 14.54 -13.26 6.71
C VAL A 225 13.55 -12.34 7.43
N GLU A 226 13.52 -12.41 8.75
CA GLU A 226 12.74 -11.48 9.55
C GLU A 226 13.54 -10.19 9.81
N VAL A 227 12.92 -9.04 9.58
CA VAL A 227 13.50 -7.73 9.90
C VAL A 227 12.60 -7.01 10.90
N LYS A 228 13.09 -6.88 12.12
CA LYS A 228 12.35 -6.31 13.23
C LYS A 228 13.25 -5.37 14.05
N ASP A 229 12.69 -4.26 14.52
CA ASP A 229 13.40 -3.29 15.37
C ASP A 229 14.74 -2.81 14.77
N MET A 230 14.80 -2.67 13.45
CA MET A 230 16.02 -2.29 12.70
C MET A 230 17.14 -3.33 12.80
N VAL A 231 16.81 -4.60 13.02
CA VAL A 231 17.75 -5.74 13.05
C VAL A 231 17.34 -6.73 11.96
N VAL A 232 18.31 -7.18 11.18
CA VAL A 232 18.14 -8.26 10.22
C VAL A 232 18.39 -9.58 10.92
N GLY A 233 17.37 -10.42 10.97
CA GLY A 233 17.46 -11.76 11.56
C GLY A 233 18.22 -12.75 10.67
N PRO A 234 18.43 -13.97 11.16
CA PRO A 234 19.07 -15.03 10.37
C PRO A 234 18.17 -15.45 9.19
N LYS A 235 18.80 -15.84 8.08
CA LYS A 235 18.11 -16.47 6.97
C LYS A 235 17.74 -17.92 7.35
N THR A 236 16.46 -18.24 7.31
CA THR A 236 15.91 -19.58 7.64
C THR A 236 15.15 -20.16 6.47
N SER A 237 14.97 -21.47 6.41
CA SER A 237 14.08 -22.07 5.42
C SER A 237 12.62 -21.69 5.70
N LEU A 238 11.76 -21.67 4.68
CA LEU A 238 10.35 -21.37 4.84
C LEU A 238 9.64 -22.31 5.83
N SER A 239 10.03 -23.60 5.83
CA SER A 239 9.48 -24.58 6.78
C SER A 239 9.83 -24.23 8.22
N GLN A 240 11.12 -24.00 8.51
CA GLN A 240 11.57 -23.60 9.85
C GLN A 240 10.92 -22.31 10.32
N TYR A 241 10.71 -21.36 9.41
CA TYR A 241 10.03 -20.12 9.74
C TYR A 241 8.55 -20.35 10.12
N ARG A 242 7.82 -21.16 9.34
CA ARG A 242 6.41 -21.51 9.64
C ARG A 242 6.29 -22.22 10.99
N ASP A 243 7.17 -23.17 11.29
CA ASP A 243 7.21 -23.86 12.59
C ASP A 243 7.42 -22.87 13.75
N SER A 244 8.24 -21.83 13.53
CA SER A 244 8.46 -20.80 14.55
C SER A 244 7.25 -19.91 14.80
N LEU A 245 6.40 -19.68 13.80
CA LEU A 245 5.16 -18.87 13.93
C LEU A 245 4.07 -19.61 14.71
N GLU A 246 3.93 -20.91 14.53
CA GLU A 246 2.93 -21.72 15.24
C GLU A 246 3.19 -21.72 16.77
N ALA A 247 4.42 -21.45 17.18
CA ALA A 247 4.80 -21.36 18.59
C ALA A 247 4.41 -20.02 19.27
N VAL A 248 3.98 -19.01 18.50
CA VAL A 248 3.63 -17.68 19.04
C VAL A 248 2.12 -17.58 19.26
N PRO A 249 1.64 -17.42 20.52
CA PRO A 249 0.21 -17.26 20.75
C PRO A 249 -0.33 -15.97 20.10
N PRO A 250 -1.57 -15.99 19.63
CA PRO A 250 -2.17 -14.80 19.01
C PRO A 250 -2.20 -13.62 20.00
N HIS A 251 -1.94 -12.41 19.47
CA HIS A 251 -1.96 -11.19 20.26
C HIS A 251 -3.40 -10.91 20.73
N VAL A 252 -3.73 -11.31 21.93
CA VAL A 252 -5.04 -11.08 22.55
C VAL A 252 -4.98 -9.81 23.38
N LEU A 253 -6.01 -8.96 23.25
CA LEU A 253 -6.16 -7.81 24.13
C LEU A 253 -6.26 -8.29 25.57
N THR A 254 -5.40 -7.79 26.47
CA THR A 254 -5.48 -8.16 27.88
C THR A 254 -6.82 -7.73 28.48
N ASP A 255 -7.33 -8.48 29.46
CA ASP A 255 -8.62 -8.18 30.09
C ASP A 255 -8.66 -6.78 30.70
N ASP A 256 -7.53 -6.32 31.27
CA ASP A 256 -7.39 -4.96 31.82
C ASP A 256 -7.60 -3.87 30.72
N LYS A 257 -6.98 -4.06 29.55
CA LYS A 257 -7.15 -3.14 28.41
C LYS A 257 -8.58 -3.18 27.89
N ARG A 258 -9.20 -4.37 27.86
CA ARG A 258 -10.58 -4.55 27.44
C ARG A 258 -11.54 -3.83 28.40
N GLN A 259 -11.36 -3.99 29.70
CA GLN A 259 -12.16 -3.30 30.73
C GLN A 259 -11.96 -1.78 30.65
N ALA A 260 -10.73 -1.31 30.49
CA ALA A 260 -10.42 0.10 30.33
C ALA A 260 -11.13 0.72 29.10
N ILE A 261 -11.21 0.00 27.97
CA ILE A 261 -11.94 0.44 26.77
C ILE A 261 -13.46 0.50 27.05
N ILE A 262 -14.00 -0.52 27.70
CA ILE A 262 -15.44 -0.58 28.01
C ILE A 262 -15.86 0.52 28.98
N SER A 263 -14.97 0.92 29.89
CA SER A 263 -15.23 1.97 30.88
C SER A 263 -15.12 3.40 30.35
N LEU A 264 -14.64 3.59 29.11
CA LEU A 264 -14.60 4.93 28.51
C LEU A 264 -16.01 5.50 28.32
N PRO A 265 -16.21 6.80 28.54
CA PRO A 265 -17.49 7.42 28.26
C PRO A 265 -17.82 7.30 26.77
N HIS A 266 -18.93 6.66 26.48
CA HIS A 266 -19.45 6.57 25.12
C HIS A 266 -20.16 7.87 24.75
N THR A 267 -19.71 8.53 23.70
CA THR A 267 -20.43 9.66 23.13
C THR A 267 -21.60 9.08 22.32
N THR A 268 -22.80 9.13 22.87
CA THR A 268 -24.03 8.84 22.08
C THR A 268 -24.27 10.04 21.18
N ARG A 269 -24.09 9.86 19.87
CA ARG A 269 -24.53 10.86 18.89
C ARG A 269 -26.02 10.68 18.62
N ASP A 270 -26.76 11.78 18.72
CA ASP A 270 -28.16 11.83 18.41
C ASP A 270 -28.41 11.80 16.90
N TYR A 271 -28.37 10.61 16.31
CA TYR A 271 -29.09 10.42 15.07
C TYR A 271 -30.16 9.37 15.26
N HIS A 272 -31.37 9.69 14.80
CA HIS A 272 -32.58 8.96 15.16
C HIS A 272 -33.01 7.93 14.10
N SER A 273 -32.23 7.69 13.08
CA SER A 273 -32.58 6.74 12.03
C SER A 273 -32.04 5.34 12.32
N ASN A 274 -32.94 4.35 12.25
CA ASN A 274 -32.49 2.95 12.22
C ASN A 274 -31.82 2.55 10.91
N GLU A 275 -32.12 3.28 9.82
CA GLU A 275 -31.49 3.09 8.51
C GLU A 275 -30.32 4.06 8.35
N VAL A 276 -29.12 3.50 8.22
CA VAL A 276 -27.90 4.27 8.00
C VAL A 276 -27.70 4.61 6.52
N VAL A 277 -27.98 3.63 5.66
CA VAL A 277 -27.96 3.78 4.20
C VAL A 277 -29.21 3.15 3.63
N ASN A 278 -29.89 3.87 2.76
CA ASN A 278 -30.97 3.33 1.95
C ASN A 278 -30.83 3.84 0.52
N MET A 279 -30.67 2.91 -0.42
CA MET A 279 -30.52 3.17 -1.85
C MET A 279 -31.57 2.36 -2.62
N ASN A 280 -32.34 3.02 -3.49
CA ASN A 280 -33.36 2.39 -4.30
C ASN A 280 -33.05 2.55 -5.79
N ALA A 281 -32.82 1.44 -6.50
CA ALA A 281 -32.57 1.37 -7.94
C ALA A 281 -31.55 2.40 -8.44
N VAL A 282 -30.47 2.62 -7.67
CA VAL A 282 -29.43 3.62 -7.94
C VAL A 282 -28.60 3.21 -9.13
N SER A 283 -28.48 4.11 -10.11
CA SER A 283 -27.63 3.91 -11.30
C SER A 283 -26.67 5.08 -11.46
N ILE A 284 -25.39 4.76 -11.61
CA ILE A 284 -24.31 5.73 -11.78
C ILE A 284 -23.61 5.49 -13.12
N ARG A 285 -23.45 6.55 -13.90
CA ARG A 285 -22.83 6.51 -15.23
C ARG A 285 -21.76 7.59 -15.36
N TYR A 286 -20.65 7.23 -16.02
CA TYR A 286 -19.62 8.17 -16.43
C TYR A 286 -19.42 8.04 -17.95
N GLY A 287 -19.87 9.06 -18.69
CA GLY A 287 -19.96 9.00 -20.14
C GLY A 287 -20.85 7.83 -20.58
N GLU A 288 -20.36 6.99 -21.48
CA GLU A 288 -21.07 5.81 -21.98
C GLU A 288 -21.04 4.61 -21.01
N ARG A 289 -20.18 4.66 -19.98
CA ARG A 289 -19.98 3.54 -19.06
C ARG A 289 -20.90 3.61 -17.86
N THR A 290 -21.74 2.59 -17.67
CA THR A 290 -22.53 2.38 -16.45
C THR A 290 -21.67 1.66 -15.42
N ILE A 291 -21.48 2.24 -14.25
CA ILE A 291 -20.69 1.69 -13.14
C ILE A 291 -21.58 0.96 -12.14
N LEU A 292 -22.69 1.58 -11.76
CA LEU A 292 -23.72 0.96 -10.93
C LEU A 292 -25.02 0.95 -11.72
N LYS A 293 -25.72 -0.17 -11.69
CA LYS A 293 -26.99 -0.35 -12.43
C LYS A 293 -28.06 -0.86 -11.47
N GLU A 294 -29.12 -0.04 -11.27
CA GLU A 294 -30.31 -0.38 -10.51
C GLU A 294 -30.00 -1.01 -9.14
N LEU A 295 -28.96 -0.48 -8.46
CA LEU A 295 -28.54 -0.98 -7.15
C LEU A 295 -29.55 -0.57 -6.09
N SER A 296 -30.10 -1.56 -5.39
CA SER A 296 -30.85 -1.37 -4.16
C SER A 296 -30.08 -1.97 -3.00
N TRP A 297 -29.83 -1.15 -1.97
CA TRP A 297 -29.03 -1.55 -0.83
C TRP A 297 -29.46 -0.80 0.42
N GLN A 298 -29.65 -1.55 1.53
CA GLN A 298 -30.02 -1.02 2.81
C GLN A 298 -29.02 -1.45 3.88
N VAL A 299 -28.62 -0.54 4.74
CA VAL A 299 -27.77 -0.80 5.91
C VAL A 299 -28.47 -0.28 7.15
N MET A 300 -28.65 -1.15 8.12
CA MET A 300 -29.26 -0.81 9.40
C MET A 300 -28.21 -0.41 10.43
N ASN A 301 -28.64 0.33 11.43
CA ASN A 301 -27.77 0.72 12.53
C ASN A 301 -27.22 -0.53 13.26
N GLY A 302 -25.90 -0.53 13.53
CA GLY A 302 -25.19 -1.63 14.19
C GLY A 302 -24.72 -2.75 13.25
N GLU A 303 -25.14 -2.77 11.99
CA GLU A 303 -24.62 -3.75 11.02
C GLU A 303 -23.16 -3.50 10.65
N ARG A 304 -22.47 -4.57 10.30
CA ARG A 304 -21.08 -4.57 9.83
C ARG A 304 -21.03 -5.21 8.46
N TRP A 305 -20.57 -4.46 7.46
CA TRP A 305 -20.53 -4.89 6.06
C TRP A 305 -19.12 -5.00 5.53
N ALA A 306 -18.83 -6.05 4.77
CA ALA A 306 -17.64 -6.20 3.99
C ALA A 306 -17.98 -6.04 2.50
N LEU A 307 -17.49 -4.97 1.87
CA LEU A 307 -17.66 -4.73 0.45
C LEU A 307 -16.50 -5.35 -0.32
N SER A 308 -16.78 -6.45 -1.03
CA SER A 308 -15.80 -7.17 -1.84
C SER A 308 -16.21 -7.22 -3.31
N GLY A 309 -15.26 -7.53 -4.19
CA GLY A 309 -15.48 -7.65 -5.63
C GLY A 309 -14.22 -7.32 -6.43
N GLN A 310 -14.24 -7.64 -7.71
CA GLN A 310 -13.13 -7.40 -8.64
C GLN A 310 -12.76 -5.92 -8.75
N ASN A 311 -11.54 -5.65 -9.23
CA ASN A 311 -11.10 -4.29 -9.51
C ASN A 311 -11.95 -3.70 -10.65
N GLY A 312 -12.40 -2.45 -10.48
CA GLY A 312 -13.30 -1.81 -11.45
C GLY A 312 -14.80 -2.15 -11.30
N ALA A 313 -15.19 -2.99 -10.34
CA ALA A 313 -16.60 -3.35 -10.08
C ALA A 313 -17.46 -2.22 -9.49
N GLY A 314 -16.91 -1.03 -9.27
CA GLY A 314 -17.68 0.11 -8.75
C GLY A 314 -17.64 0.28 -7.22
N LYS A 315 -16.81 -0.48 -6.47
CA LYS A 315 -16.70 -0.37 -5.00
C LYS A 315 -16.43 1.05 -4.51
N SER A 316 -15.44 1.73 -5.11
CA SER A 316 -15.12 3.12 -4.75
C SER A 316 -16.24 4.10 -5.12
N THR A 317 -16.96 3.84 -6.20
CA THR A 317 -18.13 4.63 -6.59
C THR A 317 -19.27 4.47 -5.58
N LEU A 318 -19.53 3.24 -5.13
CA LEU A 318 -20.51 2.98 -4.08
C LEU A 318 -20.14 3.68 -2.76
N LEU A 319 -18.87 3.57 -2.33
CA LEU A 319 -18.41 4.28 -1.12
C LEU A 319 -18.49 5.80 -1.27
N SER A 320 -18.24 6.36 -2.45
CA SER A 320 -18.38 7.81 -2.69
C SER A 320 -19.83 8.29 -2.56
N LEU A 321 -20.81 7.43 -2.85
CA LEU A 321 -22.22 7.73 -2.58
C LEU A 321 -22.53 7.73 -1.08
N VAL A 322 -22.01 6.75 -0.33
CA VAL A 322 -22.16 6.67 1.13
C VAL A 322 -21.50 7.86 1.81
N CYS A 323 -20.31 8.27 1.35
CA CYS A 323 -19.60 9.43 1.89
C CYS A 323 -20.17 10.79 1.44
N ALA A 324 -21.28 10.78 0.66
CA ALA A 324 -21.88 11.97 0.08
C ALA A 324 -20.95 12.81 -0.81
N ASP A 325 -19.88 12.21 -1.34
CA ASP A 325 -18.88 12.88 -2.19
C ASP A 325 -19.25 12.83 -3.69
N ASN A 326 -20.15 11.92 -4.08
CA ASN A 326 -20.55 11.77 -5.48
C ASN A 326 -21.69 12.73 -5.83
N PRO A 327 -21.49 13.68 -6.76
CA PRO A 327 -22.55 14.64 -7.13
C PRO A 327 -23.77 13.99 -7.78
N GLN A 328 -23.64 12.82 -8.41
CA GLN A 328 -24.80 12.10 -8.97
C GLN A 328 -25.75 11.58 -7.90
N SER A 329 -25.34 11.56 -6.62
CA SER A 329 -26.20 11.17 -5.49
C SER A 329 -27.48 12.00 -5.38
N TYR A 330 -27.43 13.27 -5.82
CA TYR A 330 -28.61 14.18 -5.81
C TYR A 330 -29.68 13.81 -6.84
N ALA A 331 -29.31 13.08 -7.88
CA ALA A 331 -30.26 12.60 -8.91
C ALA A 331 -30.77 11.18 -8.63
N CYS A 332 -30.35 10.57 -7.53
CA CYS A 332 -30.70 9.20 -7.15
C CYS A 332 -31.60 9.17 -5.91
N ASP A 333 -32.35 8.08 -5.75
CA ASP A 333 -33.13 7.85 -4.53
C ASP A 333 -32.23 7.23 -3.45
N ILE A 334 -31.58 8.11 -2.70
CA ILE A 334 -30.61 7.78 -1.65
C ILE A 334 -30.99 8.52 -0.37
N SER A 335 -31.02 7.79 0.73
CA SER A 335 -31.11 8.36 2.09
C SER A 335 -29.90 7.89 2.91
N LEU A 336 -29.28 8.82 3.63
CA LEU A 336 -28.12 8.57 4.49
C LEU A 336 -28.43 9.13 5.88
N PHE A 337 -28.30 8.29 6.92
CA PHE A 337 -28.60 8.66 8.31
C PHE A 337 -30.00 9.28 8.51
N GLY A 338 -30.98 8.88 7.68
CA GLY A 338 -32.33 9.42 7.68
C GLY A 338 -32.53 10.69 6.84
N TYR A 339 -31.46 11.27 6.28
CA TYR A 339 -31.56 12.43 5.39
C TYR A 339 -31.66 11.97 3.93
N LYS A 340 -32.74 12.35 3.24
CA LYS A 340 -32.88 12.10 1.80
C LYS A 340 -31.99 13.08 1.02
N ARG A 341 -31.20 12.56 0.09
CA ARG A 341 -30.31 13.39 -0.76
C ARG A 341 -31.15 14.33 -1.64
N GLY A 342 -30.78 15.63 -1.63
CA GLY A 342 -31.46 16.66 -2.41
C GLY A 342 -32.75 17.20 -1.76
N SER A 343 -33.00 16.93 -0.50
CA SER A 343 -34.16 17.48 0.23
C SER A 343 -33.89 18.82 0.92
N GLY A 344 -32.71 19.42 0.71
CA GLY A 344 -32.26 20.66 1.35
C GLY A 344 -31.31 20.45 2.52
N GLU A 345 -30.87 19.22 2.76
CA GLU A 345 -29.89 18.85 3.76
C GLU A 345 -28.51 19.46 3.45
N SER A 346 -27.77 19.83 4.48
CA SER A 346 -26.36 20.18 4.36
C SER A 346 -25.51 18.92 4.21
N ILE A 347 -24.46 18.97 3.39
CA ILE A 347 -23.50 17.89 3.29
C ILE A 347 -22.86 17.57 4.66
N TRP A 348 -22.73 18.56 5.52
CA TRP A 348 -22.18 18.42 6.87
C TRP A 348 -23.12 17.66 7.82
N ASP A 349 -24.45 17.70 7.58
CA ASP A 349 -25.40 16.91 8.37
C ASP A 349 -25.18 15.40 8.17
N ILE A 350 -24.63 15.02 7.03
CA ILE A 350 -24.28 13.64 6.71
C ILE A 350 -22.85 13.34 7.14
N LYS A 351 -21.89 14.18 6.74
CA LYS A 351 -20.46 13.92 6.97
C LYS A 351 -20.07 13.87 8.43
N LYS A 352 -20.75 14.60 9.32
CA LYS A 352 -20.53 14.51 10.77
C LYS A 352 -20.77 13.11 11.38
N HIS A 353 -21.44 12.21 10.65
CA HIS A 353 -21.70 10.83 11.07
C HIS A 353 -20.72 9.82 10.44
N ILE A 354 -19.80 10.26 9.59
CA ILE A 354 -18.93 9.39 8.78
C ILE A 354 -17.47 9.61 9.16
N GLY A 355 -16.84 8.58 9.72
CA GLY A 355 -15.39 8.49 9.77
C GLY A 355 -14.87 7.77 8.54
N TYR A 356 -14.04 8.43 7.72
CA TYR A 356 -13.52 7.89 6.48
C TYR A 356 -12.00 7.87 6.45
N VAL A 357 -11.42 6.70 6.17
CA VAL A 357 -9.97 6.52 5.93
C VAL A 357 -9.80 5.83 4.59
N SER A 358 -8.94 6.38 3.76
CA SER A 358 -8.55 5.77 2.49
C SER A 358 -7.04 5.85 2.27
N PRO A 359 -6.49 5.00 1.40
CA PRO A 359 -5.10 5.12 0.97
C PRO A 359 -4.81 6.49 0.33
N GLU A 360 -5.78 7.08 -0.38
CA GLU A 360 -5.67 8.39 -1.01
C GLU A 360 -5.53 9.50 0.03
N MET A 361 -6.34 9.45 1.09
CA MET A 361 -6.26 10.40 2.21
C MET A 361 -4.90 10.32 2.91
N HIS A 362 -4.41 9.12 3.17
CA HIS A 362 -3.07 8.91 3.74
C HIS A 362 -1.98 9.53 2.85
N ARG A 363 -2.06 9.32 1.55
CA ARG A 363 -1.10 9.88 0.58
C ARG A 363 -1.13 11.39 0.49
N ALA A 364 -2.33 11.97 0.59
CA ALA A 364 -2.53 13.42 0.52
C ALA A 364 -2.09 14.16 1.79
N TYR A 365 -1.84 13.43 2.88
CA TYR A 365 -1.49 14.04 4.15
C TYR A 365 0.02 14.31 4.26
N HIS A 366 0.46 15.52 3.92
CA HIS A 366 1.87 15.95 3.88
C HIS A 366 2.25 16.96 4.97
N ARG A 367 1.46 17.05 6.04
CA ARG A 367 1.74 18.03 7.10
C ARG A 367 2.76 17.48 8.08
N ASP A 368 3.79 18.28 8.37
CA ASP A 368 4.78 18.02 9.43
C ASP A 368 4.21 18.38 10.79
N ILE A 369 3.32 17.51 11.30
CA ILE A 369 2.62 17.68 12.57
C ILE A 369 2.91 16.46 13.44
N LYS A 370 2.98 16.66 14.77
CA LYS A 370 3.13 15.56 15.74
C LYS A 370 1.93 14.63 15.71
N ALA A 371 2.16 13.32 15.86
CA ALA A 371 1.12 12.29 15.82
C ALA A 371 -0.04 12.57 16.79
N LEU A 372 0.26 12.93 18.03
CA LEU A 372 -0.75 13.30 19.03
C LEU A 372 -1.69 14.42 18.55
N LYS A 373 -1.16 15.41 17.85
CA LYS A 373 -1.98 16.51 17.33
C LYS A 373 -2.92 16.07 16.21
N ILE A 374 -2.50 15.07 15.42
CA ILE A 374 -3.36 14.50 14.39
C ILE A 374 -4.49 13.68 15.02
N VAL A 375 -4.17 12.84 16.00
CA VAL A 375 -5.20 12.09 16.74
C VAL A 375 -6.19 13.07 17.38
N ALA A 376 -5.71 14.12 18.03
CA ALA A 376 -6.55 15.13 18.68
C ALA A 376 -7.39 15.97 17.70
N SER A 377 -6.99 16.08 16.43
CA SER A 377 -7.77 16.82 15.42
C SER A 377 -9.13 16.18 15.13
N GLY A 378 -9.27 14.87 15.36
CA GLY A 378 -10.54 14.16 15.26
C GLY A 378 -11.59 14.60 16.27
N LEU A 379 -11.19 15.17 17.41
CA LEU A 379 -12.13 15.73 18.39
C LEU A 379 -12.90 16.95 17.87
N SER A 380 -12.35 17.63 16.86
CA SER A 380 -12.94 18.83 16.25
C SER A 380 -13.41 18.59 14.82
N ASP A 381 -13.40 17.34 14.35
CA ASP A 381 -13.74 16.95 12.96
C ASP A 381 -13.00 17.78 11.91
N THR A 382 -11.70 17.96 12.11
CA THR A 382 -10.87 18.82 11.25
C THR A 382 -9.63 18.09 10.76
N VAL A 383 -9.20 18.41 9.54
CA VAL A 383 -7.89 17.98 9.00
C VAL A 383 -6.82 18.96 9.49
N GLY A 384 -6.31 18.73 10.70
CA GLY A 384 -5.34 19.58 11.38
C GLY A 384 -5.89 20.18 12.67
N LEU A 385 -5.00 20.43 13.62
CA LEU A 385 -5.38 20.92 14.94
C LEU A 385 -5.52 22.44 14.94
N TYR A 386 -6.76 22.93 14.98
CA TYR A 386 -7.07 24.35 15.09
C TYR A 386 -7.36 24.79 16.53
N MET A 387 -7.70 23.84 17.41
CA MET A 387 -7.93 24.07 18.83
C MET A 387 -6.96 23.22 19.65
N LYS A 388 -6.41 23.78 20.74
CA LYS A 388 -5.56 23.02 21.64
C LYS A 388 -6.42 22.09 22.48
N PRO A 389 -6.17 20.76 22.49
CA PRO A 389 -6.90 19.84 23.35
C PRO A 389 -6.62 20.17 24.83
N ASP A 390 -7.62 19.98 25.67
CA ASP A 390 -7.47 20.03 27.10
C ASP A 390 -6.71 18.79 27.65
N GLU A 391 -6.49 18.75 28.97
CA GLU A 391 -5.73 17.66 29.60
C GLU A 391 -6.47 16.31 29.50
N GLU A 392 -7.79 16.30 29.65
CA GLU A 392 -8.61 15.09 29.55
C GLU A 392 -8.62 14.55 28.12
N GLN A 393 -8.82 15.41 27.14
CA GLN A 393 -8.76 15.09 25.72
C GLN A 393 -7.38 14.55 25.32
N THR A 394 -6.32 15.17 25.83
CA THR A 394 -4.93 14.71 25.60
C THR A 394 -4.71 13.33 26.19
N ALA A 395 -5.16 13.10 27.42
CA ALA A 395 -5.06 11.81 28.09
C ALA A 395 -5.82 10.70 27.32
N ARG A 396 -7.01 11.01 26.80
CA ARG A 396 -7.82 10.11 25.97
C ARG A 396 -7.10 9.75 24.66
N CYS A 397 -6.53 10.73 23.99
CA CYS A 397 -5.73 10.49 22.78
C CYS A 397 -4.52 9.57 23.06
N LEU A 398 -3.77 9.85 24.13
CA LEU A 398 -2.63 9.03 24.54
C LEU A 398 -3.05 7.62 24.94
N PHE A 399 -4.18 7.47 25.63
CA PHE A 399 -4.72 6.15 25.96
C PHE A 399 -4.93 5.31 24.69
N TRP A 400 -5.62 5.83 23.68
CA TRP A 400 -5.84 5.12 22.44
C TRP A 400 -4.55 4.84 21.67
N MET A 401 -3.62 5.80 21.63
CA MET A 401 -2.30 5.60 21.04
C MET A 401 -1.54 4.46 21.72
N ASN A 402 -1.63 4.33 23.06
CA ASN A 402 -1.02 3.23 23.80
C ASN A 402 -1.71 1.89 23.56
N VAL A 403 -3.04 1.86 23.44
CA VAL A 403 -3.79 0.65 23.10
C VAL A 403 -3.33 0.07 21.76
N PHE A 404 -3.10 0.93 20.78
CA PHE A 404 -2.66 0.55 19.43
C PHE A 404 -1.12 0.48 19.26
N GLY A 405 -0.36 0.66 20.34
CA GLY A 405 1.10 0.48 20.31
C GLY A 405 1.89 1.61 19.61
N VAL A 406 1.31 2.79 19.50
CA VAL A 406 1.97 4.00 18.92
C VAL A 406 2.10 5.14 19.91
N GLY A 407 1.95 4.87 21.22
CA GLY A 407 2.02 5.89 22.27
C GLY A 407 3.39 6.54 22.40
N ASP A 408 4.46 5.77 22.20
CA ASP A 408 5.85 6.25 22.18
C ASP A 408 6.13 7.23 21.02
N LYS A 409 5.26 7.26 20.01
CA LYS A 409 5.34 8.13 18.84
C LYS A 409 4.52 9.42 18.96
N ALA A 410 3.89 9.69 20.11
CA ALA A 410 3.00 10.84 20.29
C ALA A 410 3.65 12.18 19.89
N GLU A 411 4.92 12.35 20.22
CA GLU A 411 5.72 13.56 19.93
C GLU A 411 6.48 13.46 18.58
N THR A 412 6.38 12.34 17.88
CA THR A 412 7.05 12.13 16.60
C THR A 412 6.28 12.85 15.49
N SER A 413 7.02 13.49 14.57
CA SER A 413 6.44 14.04 13.33
C SER A 413 5.82 12.93 12.48
N PHE A 414 4.61 13.16 11.99
CA PHE A 414 3.89 12.23 11.13
C PHE A 414 4.72 11.79 9.92
N LEU A 415 5.45 12.72 9.30
CA LEU A 415 6.26 12.41 8.11
C LEU A 415 7.48 11.52 8.40
N LYS A 416 7.87 11.41 9.69
CA LYS A 416 8.98 10.54 10.14
C LYS A 416 8.50 9.15 10.59
N MET A 417 7.20 8.94 10.63
CA MET A 417 6.60 7.66 10.98
C MET A 417 6.57 6.73 9.77
N SER A 418 6.56 5.43 10.02
CA SER A 418 6.31 4.43 8.96
C SER A 418 4.89 4.54 8.42
N ASP A 419 4.65 4.06 7.19
CA ASP A 419 3.34 4.06 6.55
C ASP A 419 2.25 3.40 7.41
N GLY A 420 2.60 2.33 8.14
CA GLY A 420 1.67 1.64 9.04
C GLY A 420 1.31 2.46 10.27
N GLU A 421 2.31 3.09 10.91
CA GLU A 421 2.10 4.00 12.03
C GLU A 421 1.30 5.23 11.61
N GLN A 422 1.59 5.79 10.44
CA GLN A 422 0.82 6.90 9.86
C GLN A 422 -0.66 6.55 9.66
N ARG A 423 -0.94 5.37 9.11
CA ARG A 423 -2.33 4.87 8.94
C ARG A 423 -3.03 4.67 10.28
N LEU A 424 -2.33 4.14 11.28
CA LEU A 424 -2.88 3.99 12.63
C LEU A 424 -3.21 5.35 13.25
N VAL A 425 -2.34 6.34 13.12
CA VAL A 425 -2.59 7.70 13.63
C VAL A 425 -3.80 8.35 12.96
N LEU A 426 -3.95 8.20 11.64
CA LEU A 426 -5.13 8.66 10.92
C LEU A 426 -6.41 7.90 11.34
N LEU A 427 -6.32 6.58 11.54
CA LEU A 427 -7.44 5.79 12.05
C LEU A 427 -7.84 6.25 13.46
N LEU A 428 -6.85 6.50 14.32
CA LEU A 428 -7.08 6.96 15.69
C LEU A 428 -7.77 8.33 15.74
N SER A 429 -7.52 9.20 14.77
CA SER A 429 -8.22 10.49 14.68
C SER A 429 -9.72 10.33 14.44
N LEU A 430 -10.18 9.19 13.91
CA LEU A 430 -11.61 8.90 13.69
C LEU A 430 -12.32 8.29 14.91
N ILE A 431 -11.60 7.75 15.88
CA ILE A 431 -12.21 7.10 17.06
C ILE A 431 -12.95 8.12 17.94
N HIS A 432 -12.65 9.40 17.77
CA HIS A 432 -13.25 10.50 18.52
C HIS A 432 -14.45 11.16 17.83
N ILE A 433 -14.77 10.71 16.62
CA ILE A 433 -15.92 11.22 15.86
C ILE A 433 -17.22 10.61 16.34
#